data_fe2e1f7d50e085b1c36bbf023cb0f8cb
#
_entry.id   fe2e1f7d50e085b1c36bbf023cb0f8cb
#
_cell.length_a   1.000
_cell.length_b   1.000
_cell.length_c   1.000
_cell.angle_alpha   90.00
_cell.angle_beta   90.00
_cell.angle_gamma   90.00
#
_symmetry.space_group_name_H-M   'P 1'
#
loop_
_entity.id
_entity.type
_entity.pdbx_description
1 polymer ?
#
loop_
_entity_poly.entity_id
_entity_poly.type
_entity_poly.pdbx_seq_one_letter_code
_entity_poly.pdbx_strand_id
1 'polypeptide(L)'
;MGAIGVMQVMPPTGKELNVGDIAEVEANIHAGVKYMRFMVDRYYKDEPMDNLNKALMTFASYNAGPNRIRQLRRETERRGLDPNVWFGNVERVASERIGRETVTYVSNIYKYYITYLSLIHI
;
A
#
# COMPACT_ATOMS: atom_id res chain seq x y z
N MET A 1 6.02 -13.23 -12.71
CA MET A 1 6.19 -13.02 -11.29
C MET A 1 6.71 -11.61 -11.03
N GLY A 2 5.94 -10.79 -10.40
CA GLY A 2 6.29 -9.39 -10.28
C GLY A 2 6.95 -8.97 -8.99
N ALA A 3 6.58 -9.55 -7.89
CA ALA A 3 7.02 -9.05 -6.59
C ALA A 3 7.38 -10.19 -5.66
N ILE A 4 8.28 -9.90 -4.74
CA ILE A 4 8.74 -10.86 -3.73
C ILE A 4 8.78 -10.18 -2.37
N GLY A 5 8.80 -10.99 -1.33
CA GLY A 5 8.87 -10.48 0.03
C GLY A 5 7.53 -10.04 0.58
N VAL A 6 7.48 -9.75 1.87
CA VAL A 6 6.24 -9.43 2.57
C VAL A 6 5.61 -8.13 2.09
N MET A 7 6.42 -7.21 1.59
CA MET A 7 5.93 -5.94 1.04
C MET A 7 5.78 -5.99 -0.46
N GLN A 8 5.90 -7.15 -1.07
CA GLN A 8 5.83 -7.34 -2.51
C GLN A 8 6.77 -6.40 -3.27
N VAL A 9 8.00 -6.30 -2.79
CA VAL A 9 9.03 -5.51 -3.46
C VAL A 9 9.34 -6.16 -4.79
N MET A 10 9.39 -5.36 -5.85
CA MET A 10 9.63 -5.88 -7.19
C MET A 10 10.99 -6.57 -7.26
N PRO A 11 11.10 -7.66 -8.05
CA PRO A 11 12.34 -8.43 -8.13
C PRO A 11 13.60 -7.60 -8.36
N PRO A 12 13.62 -6.61 -9.24
CA PRO A 12 14.85 -5.81 -9.39
C PRO A 12 15.27 -5.12 -8.10
N THR A 13 14.31 -4.60 -7.33
CA THR A 13 14.60 -3.96 -6.07
C THR A 13 15.06 -4.99 -5.03
N GLY A 14 14.37 -6.12 -4.96
CA GLY A 14 14.75 -7.17 -4.04
C GLY A 14 16.10 -7.77 -4.33
N LYS A 15 16.46 -7.88 -5.61
CA LYS A 15 17.74 -8.45 -6.02
C LYS A 15 18.92 -7.60 -5.63
N GLU A 16 18.74 -6.30 -5.57
CA GLU A 16 19.83 -5.42 -5.15
C GLU A 16 20.29 -5.74 -3.75
N LEU A 17 19.42 -6.32 -2.96
CA LEU A 17 19.74 -6.70 -1.60
C LEU A 17 20.35 -8.07 -1.54
N ASN A 18 19.97 -8.91 -2.46
CA ASN A 18 20.53 -10.22 -2.75
C ASN A 18 21.25 -10.89 -1.60
N VAL A 19 20.52 -11.28 -0.66
CA VAL A 19 21.08 -11.96 0.47
C VAL A 19 20.24 -13.18 0.71
N GLY A 20 20.68 -14.08 1.50
CA GLY A 20 19.89 -15.26 1.77
C GLY A 20 18.89 -14.97 2.86
N ASP A 21 17.94 -15.80 2.93
CA ASP A 21 16.99 -16.03 4.01
C ASP A 21 16.65 -14.84 4.92
N ILE A 22 17.09 -14.83 6.17
CA ILE A 22 16.66 -13.84 7.16
C ILE A 22 17.07 -12.43 6.76
N ALA A 23 18.31 -12.28 6.32
CA ALA A 23 18.82 -10.97 5.90
C ALA A 23 18.04 -10.45 4.68
N GLU A 24 17.65 -11.35 3.79
CA GLU A 24 16.86 -10.97 2.63
C GLU A 24 15.46 -10.51 3.02
N VAL A 25 14.82 -11.20 3.94
CA VAL A 25 13.49 -10.79 4.42
C VAL A 25 13.57 -9.43 5.07
N GLU A 26 14.55 -9.22 5.94
CA GLU A 26 14.74 -7.93 6.60
C GLU A 26 15.01 -6.83 5.61
N ALA A 27 15.87 -7.09 4.63
CA ALA A 27 16.20 -6.14 3.59
C ALA A 27 15.00 -5.80 2.72
N ASN A 28 14.15 -6.79 2.42
CA ASN A 28 12.92 -6.58 1.67
C ASN A 28 11.96 -5.68 2.44
N ILE A 29 11.86 -5.87 3.75
CA ILE A 29 11.01 -5.01 4.57
C ILE A 29 11.53 -3.58 4.53
N HIS A 30 12.83 -3.38 4.69
CA HIS A 30 13.42 -2.05 4.64
C HIS A 30 13.19 -1.38 3.29
N ALA A 31 13.41 -2.10 2.20
CA ALA A 31 13.20 -1.56 0.87
C ALA A 31 11.75 -1.20 0.64
N GLY A 32 10.83 -2.06 1.08
CA GLY A 32 9.41 -1.82 0.96
C GLY A 32 8.96 -0.59 1.74
N VAL A 33 9.39 -0.48 2.99
CA VAL A 33 9.05 0.66 3.83
C VAL A 33 9.58 1.95 3.23
N LYS A 34 10.83 1.93 2.74
CA LYS A 34 11.44 3.09 2.13
C LYS A 34 10.68 3.53 0.88
N TYR A 35 10.29 2.58 0.05
CA TYR A 35 9.54 2.87 -1.15
C TYR A 35 8.16 3.43 -0.83
N MET A 36 7.48 2.85 0.16
CA MET A 36 6.17 3.34 0.59
C MET A 36 6.26 4.76 1.13
N ARG A 37 7.29 5.06 1.92
CA ARG A 37 7.51 6.41 2.41
C ARG A 37 7.70 7.39 1.27
N PHE A 38 8.47 6.99 0.26
CA PHE A 38 8.65 7.80 -0.94
C PHE A 38 7.29 8.10 -1.60
N MET A 39 6.45 7.09 -1.75
CA MET A 39 5.15 7.26 -2.39
C MET A 39 4.20 8.12 -1.57
N VAL A 40 4.22 7.97 -0.23
CA VAL A 40 3.42 8.82 0.64
C VAL A 40 3.82 10.28 0.45
N ASP A 41 5.13 10.55 0.47
CA ASP A 41 5.62 11.92 0.32
C ASP A 41 5.29 12.49 -1.05
N ARG A 42 5.33 11.67 -2.09
CA ARG A 42 5.09 12.16 -3.43
C ARG A 42 3.61 12.39 -3.73
N TYR A 43 2.74 11.50 -3.26
CA TYR A 43 1.34 11.52 -3.69
C TYR A 43 0.34 11.91 -2.61
N TYR A 44 0.67 11.70 -1.35
CA TYR A 44 -0.33 11.83 -0.28
C TYR A 44 0.07 12.75 0.88
N LYS A 45 1.27 13.32 0.83
CA LYS A 45 1.77 14.16 1.91
C LYS A 45 0.81 15.27 2.29
N ASP A 46 0.28 15.96 1.28
CA ASP A 46 -0.56 17.14 1.49
C ASP A 46 -2.06 16.83 1.46
N GLU A 47 -2.42 15.56 1.35
CA GLU A 47 -3.83 15.19 1.32
C GLU A 47 -4.41 15.20 2.73
N PRO A 48 -5.70 15.62 2.87
CA PRO A 48 -6.33 15.73 4.18
C PRO A 48 -6.80 14.38 4.71
N MET A 49 -5.88 13.47 4.95
CA MET A 49 -6.16 12.16 5.48
C MET A 49 -5.16 11.84 6.57
N ASP A 50 -5.55 10.94 7.49
CA ASP A 50 -4.65 10.57 8.57
C ASP A 50 -3.54 9.64 8.07
N ASN A 51 -2.59 9.36 8.95
CA ASN A 51 -1.41 8.56 8.57
C ASN A 51 -1.78 7.15 8.13
N LEU A 52 -2.77 6.55 8.79
CA LEU A 52 -3.22 5.21 8.40
C LEU A 52 -3.73 5.21 6.96
N ASN A 53 -4.60 6.16 6.64
CA ASN A 53 -5.19 6.21 5.31
C ASN A 53 -4.16 6.60 4.25
N LYS A 54 -3.19 7.44 4.59
CA LYS A 54 -2.07 7.71 3.67
C LYS A 54 -1.33 6.42 3.33
N ALA A 55 -1.10 5.57 4.33
CA ALA A 55 -0.45 4.29 4.11
C ALA A 55 -1.30 3.37 3.24
N LEU A 56 -2.60 3.25 3.56
CA LEU A 56 -3.50 2.38 2.81
C LEU A 56 -3.64 2.82 1.35
N MET A 57 -3.80 4.12 1.13
CA MET A 57 -3.87 4.67 -0.23
C MET A 57 -2.56 4.43 -0.97
N THR A 58 -1.44 4.50 -0.27
CA THR A 58 -0.13 4.22 -0.87
C THR A 58 -0.01 2.76 -1.27
N PHE A 59 -0.47 1.85 -0.41
CA PHE A 59 -0.49 0.42 -0.76
C PHE A 59 -1.32 0.18 -2.01
N ALA A 60 -2.51 0.77 -2.06
CA ALA A 60 -3.39 0.65 -3.21
C ALA A 60 -2.74 1.23 -4.46
N SER A 61 -2.08 2.38 -4.33
CA SER A 61 -1.41 3.03 -5.45
C SER A 61 -0.21 2.24 -5.95
N TYR A 62 0.49 1.58 -5.05
CA TYR A 62 1.60 0.71 -5.43
C TYR A 62 1.09 -0.46 -6.29
N ASN A 63 -0.06 -1.01 -5.94
CA ASN A 63 -0.63 -2.15 -6.65
C ASN A 63 -1.35 -1.75 -7.94
N ALA A 64 -2.17 -0.71 -7.90
CA ALA A 64 -3.06 -0.36 -9.02
C ALA A 64 -2.62 0.87 -9.81
N GLY A 65 -1.67 1.62 -9.29
CA GLY A 65 -1.21 2.85 -9.90
C GLY A 65 -1.84 4.09 -9.27
N PRO A 66 -1.06 5.15 -9.05
CA PRO A 66 -1.56 6.34 -8.36
C PRO A 66 -2.66 7.08 -9.13
N ASN A 67 -2.62 7.08 -10.46
CA ASN A 67 -3.66 7.74 -11.24
C ASN A 67 -4.99 7.02 -11.13
N ARG A 68 -4.97 5.69 -11.12
CA ARG A 68 -6.18 4.90 -10.96
C ARG A 68 -6.81 5.15 -9.60
N ILE A 69 -6.00 5.18 -8.56
CA ILE A 69 -6.51 5.45 -7.21
C ILE A 69 -7.07 6.87 -7.12
N ARG A 70 -6.44 7.84 -7.78
CA ARG A 70 -6.97 9.19 -7.82
C ARG A 70 -8.37 9.23 -8.44
N GLN A 71 -8.58 8.51 -9.53
CA GLN A 71 -9.89 8.43 -10.18
C GLN A 71 -10.92 7.77 -9.26
N LEU A 72 -10.52 6.70 -8.56
CA LEU A 72 -11.41 6.02 -7.63
C LEU A 72 -11.79 6.94 -6.46
N ARG A 73 -10.84 7.74 -5.98
CA ARG A 73 -11.14 8.69 -4.91
C ARG A 73 -12.15 9.75 -5.37
N ARG A 74 -12.01 10.23 -6.60
CA ARG A 74 -12.98 11.19 -7.15
C ARG A 74 -14.37 10.60 -7.24
N GLU A 75 -14.47 9.36 -7.68
CA GLU A 75 -15.77 8.69 -7.75
C GLU A 75 -16.33 8.44 -6.35
N THR A 76 -15.49 8.10 -5.39
CA THR A 76 -15.88 7.93 -4.01
C THR A 76 -16.56 9.19 -3.50
N GLU A 77 -15.96 10.33 -3.76
CA GLU A 77 -16.51 11.62 -3.36
C GLU A 77 -17.85 11.89 -4.04
N ARG A 78 -17.94 11.62 -5.33
CA ARG A 78 -19.19 11.81 -6.08
C ARG A 78 -20.32 10.96 -5.54
N ARG A 79 -20.01 9.81 -4.94
CA ARG A 79 -21.01 8.93 -4.34
C ARG A 79 -21.40 9.34 -2.93
N GLY A 80 -20.80 10.38 -2.39
CA GLY A 80 -21.08 10.83 -1.03
C GLY A 80 -20.33 10.05 0.03
N LEU A 81 -19.34 9.26 -0.37
CA LEU A 81 -18.47 8.55 0.55
C LEU A 81 -17.22 9.40 0.79
N ASP A 82 -16.37 8.99 1.73
CA ASP A 82 -15.20 9.75 2.11
C ASP A 82 -13.99 9.38 1.24
N PRO A 83 -13.51 10.29 0.36
CA PRO A 83 -12.39 9.99 -0.52
C PRO A 83 -11.05 9.90 0.22
N ASN A 84 -11.02 10.28 1.49
CA ASN A 84 -9.81 10.27 2.30
C ASN A 84 -9.72 9.07 3.24
N VAL A 85 -10.68 8.14 3.13
CA VAL A 85 -10.72 6.93 3.94
C VAL A 85 -10.80 5.72 3.01
N TRP A 86 -9.89 4.78 3.23
CA TRP A 86 -9.86 3.58 2.40
C TRP A 86 -10.97 2.59 2.80
N PHE A 87 -10.93 2.10 4.05
CA PHE A 87 -11.87 1.07 4.48
C PHE A 87 -13.31 1.54 4.39
N GLY A 88 -14.13 0.77 3.66
CA GLY A 88 -15.55 1.05 3.52
C GLY A 88 -15.88 2.22 2.60
N ASN A 89 -14.90 2.93 2.09
CA ASN A 89 -15.09 4.09 1.22
C ASN A 89 -14.43 3.86 -0.13
N VAL A 90 -13.17 4.28 -0.30
CA VAL A 90 -12.47 4.06 -1.56
C VAL A 90 -12.38 2.57 -1.86
N GLU A 91 -12.23 1.75 -0.84
CA GLU A 91 -12.21 0.30 -0.98
C GLU A 91 -13.44 -0.23 -1.72
N ARG A 92 -14.63 0.26 -1.38
CA ARG A 92 -15.87 -0.18 -2.02
C ARG A 92 -15.89 0.16 -3.50
N VAL A 93 -15.50 1.37 -3.84
CA VAL A 93 -15.45 1.81 -5.22
C VAL A 93 -14.41 1.01 -5.99
N ALA A 94 -13.26 0.78 -5.38
CA ALA A 94 -12.21 -0.03 -6.00
C ALA A 94 -12.70 -1.44 -6.30
N SER A 95 -13.37 -2.06 -5.33
CA SER A 95 -13.89 -3.41 -5.51
C SER A 95 -14.84 -3.51 -6.71
N GLU A 96 -15.68 -2.51 -6.91
CA GLU A 96 -16.63 -2.49 -8.01
C GLU A 96 -15.99 -2.16 -9.36
N ARG A 97 -15.03 -1.23 -9.37
CA ARG A 97 -14.49 -0.70 -10.62
C ARG A 97 -13.29 -1.47 -11.15
N ILE A 98 -12.42 -1.95 -10.27
CA ILE A 98 -11.19 -2.60 -10.71
C ILE A 98 -11.05 -4.03 -10.15
N GLY A 99 -12.06 -4.52 -9.45
CA GLY A 99 -12.07 -5.88 -8.94
C GLY A 99 -11.40 -5.99 -7.58
N ARG A 100 -11.24 -7.23 -7.12
CA ARG A 100 -10.83 -7.46 -5.75
C ARG A 100 -9.33 -7.61 -5.53
N GLU A 101 -8.55 -7.61 -6.60
CA GLU A 101 -7.11 -7.80 -6.47
C GLU A 101 -6.48 -6.74 -5.59
N THR A 102 -6.74 -5.46 -5.89
CA THR A 102 -6.16 -4.37 -5.13
C THR A 102 -6.69 -4.33 -3.70
N VAL A 103 -7.98 -4.59 -3.53
CA VAL A 103 -8.59 -4.63 -2.20
C VAL A 103 -7.94 -5.73 -1.35
N THR A 104 -7.77 -6.91 -1.93
CA THR A 104 -7.12 -8.03 -1.23
C THR A 104 -5.67 -7.71 -0.91
N TYR A 105 -4.96 -7.11 -1.88
CA TYR A 105 -3.57 -6.69 -1.68
C TYR A 105 -3.45 -5.75 -0.49
N VAL A 106 -4.27 -4.71 -0.45
CA VAL A 106 -4.23 -3.73 0.65
C VAL A 106 -4.50 -4.40 2.00
N SER A 107 -5.52 -5.28 2.04
CA SER A 107 -5.84 -5.99 3.27
C SER A 107 -4.68 -6.86 3.75
N ASN A 108 -4.02 -7.54 2.84
CA ASN A 108 -2.91 -8.43 3.20
C ASN A 108 -1.69 -7.64 3.67
N ILE A 109 -1.36 -6.55 2.99
CA ILE A 109 -0.23 -5.71 3.39
C ILE A 109 -0.53 -5.06 4.74
N TYR A 110 -1.76 -4.63 4.97
CA TYR A 110 -2.16 -4.06 6.23
C TYR A 110 -1.95 -5.06 7.39
N LYS A 111 -2.30 -6.31 7.17
CA LYS A 111 -2.08 -7.34 8.19
C LYS A 111 -0.60 -7.51 8.52
N TYR A 112 0.26 -7.52 7.53
CA TYR A 112 1.70 -7.59 7.75
C TYR A 112 2.20 -6.37 8.49
N TYR A 113 1.71 -5.19 8.12
CA TYR A 113 2.11 -3.93 8.74
C TYR A 113 1.75 -3.93 10.24
N ILE A 114 0.53 -4.33 10.56
CA ILE A 114 0.08 -4.40 11.95
C ILE A 114 0.93 -5.42 12.74
N THR A 115 1.20 -6.56 12.14
CA THR A 115 2.02 -7.59 12.79
C THR A 115 3.44 -7.07 13.05
N TYR A 116 4.02 -6.38 12.06
CA TYR A 116 5.35 -5.80 12.20
C TYR A 116 5.38 -4.78 13.34
N LEU A 117 4.39 -3.90 13.40
CA LEU A 117 4.32 -2.91 14.47
C LEU A 117 4.22 -3.57 15.84
N SER A 118 3.44 -4.64 15.95
CA SER A 118 3.33 -5.39 17.20
C SER A 118 4.67 -5.94 17.65
N LEU A 119 5.46 -6.44 16.70
CA LEU A 119 6.76 -7.02 17.02
C LEU A 119 7.77 -5.99 17.49
N ILE A 120 7.77 -4.82 16.91
CA ILE A 120 8.75 -3.78 17.29
C ILE A 120 8.38 -3.05 18.57
N HIS A 121 7.17 -3.23 19.06
CA HIS A 121 6.74 -2.61 20.31
C HIS A 121 6.80 -3.57 21.50
N ILE A 122 7.30 -4.77 21.26
CA ILE A 122 7.59 -5.70 22.34
C ILE A 122 8.98 -5.46 22.90
#